data_28852cef81da0f5093e12d6b61f6fb4f
#
_entry.id   28852cef81da0f5093e12d6b61f6fb4f
#
_cell.length_a   1.000
_cell.length_b   1.000
_cell.length_c   1.000
_cell.angle_alpha   90.00
_cell.angle_beta   90.00
_cell.angle_gamma   90.00
#
_symmetry.space_group_name_H-M   'P 1'
#
loop_
_entity.id
_entity.type
_entity.pdbx_description
1 polymer ?
#
loop_
_entity_poly.entity_id
_entity_poly.type
_entity_poly.pdbx_seq_one_letter_code
_entity_poly.pdbx_strand_id
1 'polypeptide(L)'
;MKQNRIRKCLRAAALAVVALILVLACTVFALWHNEFATLGSFRKLSDRDTAHHDGAVYELTVSGDYYFDDFLAQGGASNDSELISFVTKSITKGLIPLQLKTTDISCSAFTADTAEGDRVFGRNYDFSSTNTAIVYTNPGKGRHASYSTVDLHFLSLDPDKDVEGLGHKLLTLAAPYAPLDGINDAGVACGIFMSYQGEGKGTPTDTQTDKPDLTSTTLLRLILDYADSVEDAVALAEQYDLHD
;
A
#
# COMPACT_ATOMS: atom_id res chain seq x y z
N MET A 1 -44.07 -42.60 -14.34
CA MET A 1 -44.30 -41.51 -13.35
C MET A 1 -43.11 -41.26 -12.42
N LYS A 2 -42.46 -42.24 -11.83
CA LYS A 2 -41.32 -42.12 -10.86
C LYS A 2 -40.09 -41.43 -11.48
N GLN A 3 -39.75 -41.76 -12.75
CA GLN A 3 -38.56 -41.23 -13.44
C GLN A 3 -38.71 -39.72 -13.78
N ASN A 4 -39.90 -39.23 -14.07
CA ASN A 4 -40.15 -37.81 -14.30
C ASN A 4 -40.08 -36.95 -13.02
N ARG A 5 -40.46 -37.52 -11.88
CA ARG A 5 -40.29 -36.87 -10.57
C ARG A 5 -38.81 -36.73 -10.19
N ILE A 6 -38.01 -37.79 -10.39
CA ILE A 6 -36.58 -37.78 -10.14
C ILE A 6 -35.87 -36.70 -10.98
N ARG A 7 -36.20 -36.66 -12.31
CA ARG A 7 -35.62 -35.61 -13.20
C ARG A 7 -36.02 -34.20 -12.79
N LYS A 8 -37.24 -33.97 -12.31
CA LYS A 8 -37.64 -32.65 -11.79
C LYS A 8 -36.91 -32.28 -10.52
N CYS A 9 -36.74 -33.21 -9.59
CA CYS A 9 -35.97 -32.99 -8.36
C CYS A 9 -34.49 -32.70 -8.68
N LEU A 10 -33.86 -33.42 -9.59
CA LEU A 10 -32.47 -33.16 -10.00
C LEU A 10 -32.31 -31.80 -10.68
N ARG A 11 -33.24 -31.38 -11.52
CA ARG A 11 -33.24 -30.05 -12.14
C ARG A 11 -33.40 -28.95 -11.07
N ALA A 12 -34.31 -29.11 -10.13
CA ALA A 12 -34.51 -28.17 -9.06
C ALA A 12 -33.25 -28.05 -8.14
N ALA A 13 -32.64 -29.18 -7.84
CA ALA A 13 -31.37 -29.19 -7.08
C ALA A 13 -30.23 -28.50 -7.85
N ALA A 14 -30.11 -28.79 -9.16
CA ALA A 14 -29.10 -28.11 -9.99
C ALA A 14 -29.32 -26.59 -10.07
N LEU A 15 -30.58 -26.14 -10.22
CA LEU A 15 -30.91 -24.72 -10.22
C LEU A 15 -30.61 -24.06 -8.87
N ALA A 16 -30.89 -24.74 -7.76
CA ALA A 16 -30.60 -24.25 -6.42
C ALA A 16 -29.06 -24.08 -6.20
N VAL A 17 -28.26 -25.05 -6.68
CA VAL A 17 -26.80 -24.98 -6.64
C VAL A 17 -26.28 -23.79 -7.47
N VAL A 18 -26.80 -23.62 -8.70
CA VAL A 18 -26.41 -22.48 -9.55
C VAL A 18 -26.79 -21.15 -8.90
N ALA A 19 -27.99 -21.04 -8.32
CA ALA A 19 -28.41 -19.84 -7.60
C ALA A 19 -27.50 -19.54 -6.40
N LEU A 20 -27.14 -20.58 -5.63
CA LEU A 20 -26.20 -20.43 -4.51
C LEU A 20 -24.82 -19.93 -4.96
N ILE A 21 -24.28 -20.49 -6.04
CA ILE A 21 -22.99 -20.06 -6.63
C ILE A 21 -23.09 -18.60 -7.09
N LEU A 22 -24.16 -18.19 -7.74
CA LEU A 22 -24.36 -16.80 -8.17
C LEU A 22 -24.45 -15.84 -6.98
N VAL A 23 -25.19 -16.19 -5.94
CA VAL A 23 -25.26 -15.38 -4.71
C VAL A 23 -23.88 -15.25 -4.09
N LEU A 24 -23.13 -16.34 -3.98
CA LEU A 24 -21.76 -16.32 -3.44
C LEU A 24 -20.83 -15.44 -4.27
N ALA A 25 -20.87 -15.58 -5.60
CA ALA A 25 -20.07 -14.77 -6.52
C ALA A 25 -20.42 -13.27 -6.41
N CYS A 26 -21.72 -12.93 -6.35
CA CYS A 26 -22.15 -11.54 -6.15
C CYS A 26 -21.70 -10.99 -4.78
N THR A 27 -21.75 -11.80 -3.73
CA THR A 27 -21.29 -11.41 -2.39
C THR A 27 -19.79 -11.16 -2.38
N VAL A 28 -19.00 -12.07 -2.96
CA VAL A 28 -17.55 -11.91 -3.11
C VAL A 28 -17.23 -10.64 -3.89
N PHE A 29 -17.90 -10.44 -5.04
CA PHE A 29 -17.68 -9.23 -5.84
C PHE A 29 -18.05 -7.95 -5.08
N ALA A 30 -19.17 -7.94 -4.36
CA ALA A 30 -19.59 -6.79 -3.58
C ALA A 30 -18.61 -6.44 -2.44
N LEU A 31 -18.00 -7.46 -1.82
CA LEU A 31 -17.04 -7.27 -0.72
C LEU A 31 -15.65 -6.84 -1.17
N TRP A 32 -15.22 -7.19 -2.38
CA TRP A 32 -13.86 -6.96 -2.88
C TRP A 32 -13.81 -6.24 -4.23
N HIS A 33 -14.86 -5.51 -4.63
CA HIS A 33 -14.86 -4.84 -5.94
C HIS A 33 -13.74 -3.79 -6.08
N ASN A 34 -13.39 -3.09 -5.00
CA ASN A 34 -12.29 -2.13 -4.98
C ASN A 34 -10.94 -2.83 -5.14
N GLU A 35 -10.74 -3.92 -4.41
CA GLU A 35 -9.52 -4.73 -4.50
C GLU A 35 -9.37 -5.37 -5.88
N PHE A 36 -10.46 -5.87 -6.48
CA PHE A 36 -10.43 -6.36 -7.87
C PHE A 36 -10.12 -5.26 -8.89
N ALA A 37 -10.69 -4.07 -8.72
CA ALA A 37 -10.39 -2.93 -9.58
C ALA A 37 -8.93 -2.48 -9.43
N THR A 38 -8.43 -2.43 -8.19
CA THR A 38 -7.01 -2.14 -7.88
C THR A 38 -6.08 -3.14 -8.56
N LEU A 39 -6.33 -4.45 -8.40
CA LEU A 39 -5.53 -5.49 -9.05
C LEU A 39 -5.59 -5.42 -10.58
N GLY A 40 -6.75 -5.04 -11.13
CA GLY A 40 -6.93 -4.85 -12.56
C GLY A 40 -6.14 -3.67 -13.14
N SER A 41 -5.77 -2.70 -12.31
CA SER A 41 -4.98 -1.53 -12.70
C SER A 41 -3.46 -1.80 -12.70
N PHE A 42 -3.01 -2.86 -11.99
CA PHE A 42 -1.59 -3.17 -11.85
C PHE A 42 -0.97 -3.54 -13.20
N ARG A 43 -0.02 -2.72 -13.65
CA ARG A 43 0.69 -2.95 -14.91
C ARG A 43 2.17 -2.59 -14.82
N LYS A 44 2.99 -3.26 -15.59
CA LYS A 44 4.40 -2.94 -15.75
C LYS A 44 4.55 -1.79 -16.73
N LEU A 45 5.32 -0.77 -16.34
CA LEU A 45 5.64 0.41 -17.16
C LEU A 45 6.99 0.26 -17.85
N SER A 46 7.98 -0.31 -17.15
CA SER A 46 9.35 -0.49 -17.64
C SER A 46 9.86 -1.87 -17.27
N ASP A 47 10.57 -2.48 -18.21
CA ASP A 47 11.28 -3.73 -17.97
C ASP A 47 12.53 -3.49 -17.12
N ARG A 48 12.95 -4.55 -16.44
CA ARG A 48 14.21 -4.59 -15.71
C ARG A 48 15.39 -4.42 -16.64
N ASP A 49 16.34 -3.56 -16.27
CA ASP A 49 17.65 -3.44 -16.92
C ASP A 49 18.73 -4.06 -16.04
N THR A 50 19.05 -5.31 -16.31
CA THR A 50 20.07 -6.05 -15.58
C THR A 50 21.50 -5.53 -15.81
N ALA A 51 21.74 -4.79 -16.89
CA ALA A 51 23.06 -4.22 -17.18
C ALA A 51 23.38 -3.02 -16.28
N HIS A 52 22.35 -2.29 -15.87
CA HIS A 52 22.48 -1.13 -15.00
C HIS A 52 21.96 -1.38 -13.57
N HIS A 53 21.57 -2.62 -13.24
CA HIS A 53 20.97 -3.01 -11.98
C HIS A 53 19.63 -2.33 -11.66
N ASP A 54 18.94 -1.82 -12.70
CA ASP A 54 17.65 -1.18 -12.56
C ASP A 54 16.53 -2.23 -12.48
N GLY A 55 15.67 -2.11 -11.50
CA GLY A 55 14.49 -2.94 -11.35
C GLY A 55 13.38 -2.61 -12.34
N ALA A 56 12.36 -3.45 -12.39
CA ALA A 56 11.16 -3.16 -13.13
C ALA A 56 10.34 -2.07 -12.45
N VAL A 57 9.67 -1.23 -13.25
CA VAL A 57 8.76 -0.20 -12.75
C VAL A 57 7.33 -0.61 -13.07
N TYR A 58 6.47 -0.47 -12.08
CA TYR A 58 5.04 -0.78 -12.17
C TYR A 58 4.21 0.45 -11.84
N GLU A 59 2.95 0.43 -12.21
CA GLU A 59 1.95 1.36 -11.66
C GLU A 59 0.79 0.61 -11.06
N LEU A 60 0.14 1.26 -10.10
CA LEU A 60 -1.03 0.77 -9.40
C LEU A 60 -1.97 1.94 -9.12
N THR A 61 -3.24 1.83 -9.51
CA THR A 61 -4.29 2.75 -9.08
C THR A 61 -5.14 2.08 -8.01
N VAL A 62 -5.12 2.59 -6.81
CA VAL A 62 -5.92 2.09 -5.69
C VAL A 62 -7.34 2.60 -5.84
N SER A 63 -8.29 1.69 -5.96
CA SER A 63 -9.71 1.99 -6.09
C SER A 63 -10.38 2.06 -4.72
N GLY A 64 -11.05 3.18 -4.46
CA GLY A 64 -11.84 3.37 -3.24
C GLY A 64 -10.98 3.53 -1.98
N ASP A 65 -11.62 3.27 -0.86
CA ASP A 65 -11.00 3.36 0.46
C ASP A 65 -10.12 2.13 0.74
N TYR A 66 -8.95 2.36 1.31
CA TYR A 66 -8.01 1.32 1.76
C TYR A 66 -7.96 1.19 3.29
N TYR A 67 -9.03 1.63 3.99
CA TYR A 67 -9.26 1.45 5.43
C TYR A 67 -8.29 2.23 6.34
N PHE A 68 -7.68 3.32 5.86
CA PHE A 68 -6.69 4.05 6.65
C PHE A 68 -7.33 4.82 7.81
N ASP A 69 -8.57 5.31 7.66
CA ASP A 69 -9.33 5.91 8.77
C ASP A 69 -9.56 4.88 9.91
N ASP A 70 -9.88 3.62 9.55
CA ASP A 70 -10.06 2.54 10.52
C ASP A 70 -8.73 2.18 11.21
N PHE A 71 -7.60 2.26 10.46
CA PHE A 71 -6.27 2.07 11.01
C PHE A 71 -5.92 3.13 12.07
N LEU A 72 -6.17 4.39 11.77
CA LEU A 72 -5.95 5.47 12.73
C LEU A 72 -6.91 5.36 13.94
N ALA A 73 -8.17 5.02 13.70
CA ALA A 73 -9.18 4.89 14.76
C ALA A 73 -8.87 3.76 15.77
N GLN A 74 -8.15 2.70 15.35
CA GLN A 74 -7.71 1.66 16.31
C GLN A 74 -6.44 2.04 17.08
N GLY A 75 -5.80 3.19 16.80
CA GLY A 75 -4.57 3.64 17.47
C GLY A 75 -3.29 3.36 16.68
N GLY A 76 -3.41 3.06 15.36
CA GLY A 76 -2.26 2.78 14.50
C GLY A 76 -1.64 1.40 14.71
N ALA A 77 -0.33 1.31 14.70
CA ALA A 77 0.44 0.08 14.92
C ALA A 77 1.83 0.43 15.50
N SER A 78 2.21 -0.30 16.55
CA SER A 78 3.47 -0.14 17.26
C SER A 78 4.62 -0.95 16.65
N ASN A 79 4.39 -1.68 15.57
CA ASN A 79 5.38 -2.48 14.86
C ASN A 79 4.81 -3.06 13.55
N ASP A 80 5.70 -3.57 12.71
CA ASP A 80 5.34 -4.20 11.44
C ASP A 80 4.34 -5.35 11.58
N SER A 81 4.43 -6.15 12.64
CA SER A 81 3.51 -7.28 12.86
C SER A 81 2.06 -6.83 13.05
N GLU A 82 1.85 -5.76 13.79
CA GLU A 82 0.52 -5.17 14.01
C GLU A 82 -0.02 -4.53 12.74
N LEU A 83 0.84 -3.80 11.99
CA LEU A 83 0.49 -3.26 10.69
C LEU A 83 0.08 -4.38 9.71
N ILE A 84 0.89 -5.44 9.59
CA ILE A 84 0.59 -6.62 8.76
C ILE A 84 -0.74 -7.25 9.16
N SER A 85 -0.98 -7.40 10.46
CA SER A 85 -2.23 -7.98 10.98
C SER A 85 -3.44 -7.15 10.58
N PHE A 86 -3.35 -5.82 10.74
CA PHE A 86 -4.41 -4.91 10.34
C PHE A 86 -4.67 -4.98 8.83
N VAL A 87 -3.63 -4.84 8.01
CA VAL A 87 -3.74 -4.82 6.53
C VAL A 87 -4.28 -6.16 6.03
N THR A 88 -3.78 -7.28 6.57
CA THR A 88 -4.31 -8.62 6.26
C THR A 88 -5.79 -8.72 6.57
N LYS A 89 -6.21 -8.30 7.76
CA LYS A 89 -7.62 -8.37 8.19
C LYS A 89 -8.51 -7.45 7.37
N SER A 90 -8.08 -6.23 7.11
CA SER A 90 -8.90 -5.21 6.45
C SER A 90 -9.02 -5.45 4.95
N ILE A 91 -7.91 -5.69 4.25
CA ILE A 91 -7.88 -5.84 2.79
C ILE A 91 -8.28 -7.26 2.38
N THR A 92 -7.61 -8.27 2.90
CA THR A 92 -7.85 -9.67 2.49
C THR A 92 -8.93 -10.38 3.32
N LYS A 93 -9.54 -9.67 4.28
CA LYS A 93 -10.50 -10.24 5.25
C LYS A 93 -9.91 -11.45 5.98
N GLY A 94 -8.59 -11.44 6.20
CA GLY A 94 -7.87 -12.52 6.87
C GLY A 94 -7.58 -13.76 6.01
N LEU A 95 -7.91 -13.74 4.72
CA LEU A 95 -7.76 -14.92 3.85
C LEU A 95 -6.36 -15.11 3.30
N ILE A 96 -5.59 -14.02 3.14
CA ILE A 96 -4.24 -14.03 2.56
C ILE A 96 -3.32 -13.31 3.52
N PRO A 97 -2.38 -14.02 4.17
CA PRO A 97 -1.41 -13.36 5.03
C PRO A 97 -0.47 -12.50 4.18
N LEU A 98 -0.36 -11.24 4.56
CA LEU A 98 0.64 -10.32 4.03
C LEU A 98 1.91 -10.44 4.86
N GLN A 99 3.05 -10.07 4.28
CA GLN A 99 4.33 -10.03 4.97
C GLN A 99 5.04 -8.74 4.55
N LEU A 100 5.57 -8.02 5.50
CA LEU A 100 6.49 -6.92 5.26
C LEU A 100 7.91 -7.40 5.53
N LYS A 101 8.86 -6.82 4.82
CA LYS A 101 10.29 -7.03 5.04
C LYS A 101 10.94 -5.68 5.22
N THR A 102 11.80 -5.57 6.21
CA THR A 102 12.72 -4.45 6.32
C THR A 102 13.97 -4.76 5.51
N THR A 103 14.50 -3.77 4.81
CA THR A 103 15.76 -3.85 4.06
C THR A 103 16.65 -2.70 4.47
N ASP A 104 17.97 -2.87 4.29
CA ASP A 104 18.90 -1.76 4.43
C ASP A 104 18.55 -0.68 3.39
N ILE A 105 18.26 0.52 3.88
CA ILE A 105 17.81 1.65 3.07
C ILE A 105 18.93 2.69 3.07
N SER A 106 19.29 3.18 1.89
CA SER A 106 20.04 4.41 1.71
C SER A 106 19.34 5.28 0.69
N CYS A 107 19.34 6.59 0.89
CA CYS A 107 18.54 7.49 0.07
C CYS A 107 19.19 8.86 -0.02
N SER A 108 18.96 9.53 -1.15
CA SER A 108 19.27 10.95 -1.33
C SER A 108 18.06 11.70 -1.87
N ALA A 109 17.96 13.00 -1.57
CA ALA A 109 16.89 13.85 -2.10
C ALA A 109 17.37 15.29 -2.26
N PHE A 110 16.63 16.02 -3.09
CA PHE A 110 16.80 17.46 -3.25
C PHE A 110 15.47 18.13 -3.55
N THR A 111 15.41 19.43 -3.29
CA THR A 111 14.38 20.31 -3.81
C THR A 111 15.02 21.36 -4.71
N ALA A 112 14.34 21.72 -5.79
CA ALA A 112 14.79 22.75 -6.71
C ALA A 112 13.60 23.51 -7.30
N ASP A 113 13.83 24.73 -7.73
CA ASP A 113 12.85 25.47 -8.50
C ASP A 113 13.19 25.34 -10.00
N THR A 114 12.19 25.11 -10.84
CA THR A 114 12.35 25.07 -12.29
C THR A 114 12.50 26.49 -12.85
N ALA A 115 12.90 26.61 -14.11
CA ALA A 115 12.98 27.92 -14.78
C ALA A 115 11.62 28.61 -14.90
N GLU A 116 10.54 27.83 -14.89
CA GLU A 116 9.15 28.28 -14.92
C GLU A 116 8.62 28.70 -13.53
N GLY A 117 9.38 28.44 -12.47
CA GLY A 117 9.04 28.79 -11.07
C GLY A 117 8.29 27.69 -10.31
N ASP A 118 8.17 26.49 -10.88
CA ASP A 118 7.61 25.35 -10.18
C ASP A 118 8.66 24.76 -9.24
N ARG A 119 8.20 24.28 -8.06
CA ARG A 119 9.04 23.57 -7.12
C ARG A 119 8.97 22.08 -7.38
N VAL A 120 10.14 21.45 -7.47
CA VAL A 120 10.26 19.99 -7.65
C VAL A 120 10.95 19.35 -6.45
N PHE A 121 10.52 18.13 -6.13
CA PHE A 121 11.15 17.24 -5.17
C PHE A 121 11.71 16.05 -5.94
N GLY A 122 13.02 15.87 -5.89
CA GLY A 122 13.70 14.73 -6.50
C GLY A 122 14.25 13.80 -5.45
N ARG A 123 14.15 12.49 -5.69
CA ARG A 123 14.61 11.47 -4.78
C ARG A 123 15.26 10.31 -5.49
N ASN A 124 16.23 9.69 -4.85
CA ASN A 124 16.88 8.47 -5.28
C ASN A 124 16.82 7.40 -4.18
N TYR A 125 16.60 6.15 -4.58
CA TYR A 125 16.73 4.97 -3.74
C TYR A 125 18.10 4.34 -4.00
N ASP A 126 18.95 4.31 -2.99
CA ASP A 126 20.29 3.73 -3.08
C ASP A 126 20.23 2.26 -2.59
N PHE A 127 19.38 1.45 -3.24
CA PHE A 127 19.19 0.03 -2.94
C PHE A 127 19.97 -0.81 -3.94
N SER A 128 20.38 -1.99 -3.51
CA SER A 128 21.10 -2.93 -4.40
C SER A 128 20.22 -3.52 -5.50
N SER A 129 18.93 -3.64 -5.25
CA SER A 129 17.93 -4.15 -6.21
C SER A 129 16.54 -3.70 -5.76
N THR A 130 15.71 -3.22 -6.68
CA THR A 130 14.34 -2.76 -6.41
C THR A 130 13.38 -3.24 -7.47
N ASN A 131 12.10 -3.32 -7.12
CA ASN A 131 10.97 -3.28 -8.04
C ASN A 131 10.06 -2.15 -7.57
N THR A 132 10.01 -1.05 -8.28
CA THR A 132 9.27 0.13 -7.85
C THR A 132 7.86 0.14 -8.43
N ALA A 133 6.87 0.40 -7.58
CA ALA A 133 5.52 0.74 -8.02
C ALA A 133 5.23 2.22 -7.80
N ILE A 134 4.72 2.89 -8.83
CA ILE A 134 4.09 4.21 -8.71
C ILE A 134 2.63 3.96 -8.35
N VAL A 135 2.22 4.40 -7.16
CA VAL A 135 0.91 4.14 -6.59
C VAL A 135 0.10 5.42 -6.55
N TYR A 136 -1.01 5.42 -7.26
CA TYR A 136 -1.99 6.50 -7.17
C TYR A 136 -3.10 6.11 -6.19
N THR A 137 -3.44 7.00 -5.26
CA THR A 137 -4.57 6.86 -4.35
C THR A 137 -5.50 8.05 -4.48
N ASN A 138 -6.80 7.81 -4.37
CA ASN A 138 -7.83 8.84 -4.21
C ASN A 138 -8.94 8.28 -3.31
N PRO A 139 -8.72 8.29 -1.98
CA PRO A 139 -9.64 7.66 -1.03
C PRO A 139 -10.96 8.40 -0.87
N GLY A 140 -11.06 9.66 -1.30
CA GLY A 140 -12.24 10.50 -1.08
C GLY A 140 -12.44 10.87 0.40
N LYS A 141 -13.66 11.22 0.79
CA LYS A 141 -14.04 11.54 2.17
C LYS A 141 -13.25 12.69 2.80
N GLY A 142 -12.77 13.64 2.00
CA GLY A 142 -11.99 14.79 2.48
C GLY A 142 -10.51 14.50 2.68
N ARG A 143 -10.02 13.33 2.23
CA ARG A 143 -8.60 13.02 2.13
C ARG A 143 -8.06 13.39 0.76
N HIS A 144 -6.77 13.72 0.70
CA HIS A 144 -6.09 14.07 -0.53
C HIS A 144 -5.89 12.88 -1.46
N ALA A 145 -5.94 13.15 -2.76
CA ALA A 145 -5.37 12.25 -3.75
C ALA A 145 -3.84 12.38 -3.73
N SER A 146 -3.12 11.30 -3.98
CA SER A 146 -1.66 11.34 -3.98
C SER A 146 -1.04 10.35 -4.96
N TYR A 147 0.18 10.66 -5.38
CA TYR A 147 1.11 9.71 -5.95
C TYR A 147 2.17 9.38 -4.93
N SER A 148 2.49 8.11 -4.78
CA SER A 148 3.60 7.64 -3.93
C SER A 148 4.42 6.59 -4.67
N THR A 149 5.65 6.38 -4.25
CA THR A 149 6.47 5.27 -4.72
C THR A 149 6.64 4.24 -3.61
N VAL A 150 6.61 2.98 -4.00
CA VAL A 150 6.74 1.82 -3.11
C VAL A 150 7.75 0.87 -3.71
N ASP A 151 8.75 0.46 -2.93
CA ASP A 151 9.54 -0.70 -3.30
C ASP A 151 8.75 -1.96 -2.95
N LEU A 152 8.40 -2.74 -3.97
CA LEU A 152 7.61 -3.96 -3.83
C LEU A 152 8.34 -5.06 -3.04
N HIS A 153 9.66 -4.93 -2.82
CA HIS A 153 10.40 -5.81 -1.91
C HIS A 153 9.86 -5.73 -0.47
N PHE A 154 9.45 -4.54 -0.02
CA PHE A 154 8.79 -4.38 1.29
C PHE A 154 7.48 -5.17 1.41
N LEU A 155 6.84 -5.49 0.28
CA LEU A 155 5.66 -6.35 0.21
C LEU A 155 5.99 -7.83 0.01
N SER A 156 7.23 -8.25 0.34
CA SER A 156 7.74 -9.62 0.17
C SER A 156 7.77 -10.12 -1.28
N LEU A 157 7.80 -9.21 -2.24
CA LEU A 157 8.04 -9.54 -3.64
C LEU A 157 9.55 -9.59 -3.90
N ASP A 158 9.98 -10.54 -4.72
CA ASP A 158 11.40 -10.72 -5.06
C ASP A 158 11.87 -9.54 -5.92
N PRO A 159 12.87 -8.74 -5.47
CA PRO A 159 13.31 -7.57 -6.22
C PRO A 159 14.00 -7.93 -7.54
N ASP A 160 14.47 -9.18 -7.69
CA ASP A 160 15.15 -9.66 -8.88
C ASP A 160 14.22 -10.35 -9.90
N LYS A 161 12.93 -10.40 -9.61
CA LYS A 161 11.92 -11.03 -10.48
C LYS A 161 10.77 -10.09 -10.79
N ASP A 162 10.17 -10.30 -11.95
CA ASP A 162 8.93 -9.64 -12.32
C ASP A 162 7.78 -10.12 -11.43
N VAL A 163 6.83 -9.21 -11.19
CA VAL A 163 5.62 -9.52 -10.41
C VAL A 163 4.63 -10.27 -11.31
N GLU A 164 4.63 -11.58 -11.22
CA GLU A 164 3.80 -12.46 -12.03
C GLU A 164 2.84 -13.29 -11.16
N GLY A 165 1.73 -13.69 -11.77
CA GLY A 165 0.72 -14.52 -11.12
C GLY A 165 -0.16 -13.79 -10.12
N LEU A 166 -1.35 -14.34 -9.87
CA LEU A 166 -2.36 -13.70 -9.01
C LEU A 166 -1.87 -13.56 -7.56
N GLY A 167 -1.16 -14.56 -7.04
CA GLY A 167 -0.67 -14.56 -5.65
C GLY A 167 0.26 -13.38 -5.36
N HIS A 168 1.23 -13.11 -6.24
CA HIS A 168 2.12 -11.95 -6.09
C HIS A 168 1.39 -10.62 -6.27
N LYS A 169 0.48 -10.54 -7.25
CA LYS A 169 -0.33 -9.33 -7.44
C LYS A 169 -1.20 -9.00 -6.22
N LEU A 170 -1.71 -10.00 -5.51
CA LEU A 170 -2.49 -9.77 -4.29
C LEU A 170 -1.68 -9.06 -3.19
N LEU A 171 -0.35 -9.27 -3.12
CA LEU A 171 0.50 -8.57 -2.16
C LEU A 171 0.56 -7.07 -2.44
N THR A 172 0.40 -6.64 -3.69
CA THR A 172 0.42 -5.20 -4.06
C THR A 172 -0.77 -4.42 -3.51
N LEU A 173 -1.83 -5.08 -3.04
CA LEU A 173 -2.94 -4.43 -2.35
C LEU A 173 -2.52 -3.72 -1.06
N ALA A 174 -1.38 -4.12 -0.46
CA ALA A 174 -0.82 -3.46 0.72
C ALA A 174 0.01 -2.19 0.38
N ALA A 175 0.23 -1.89 -0.89
CA ALA A 175 1.07 -0.77 -1.31
C ALA A 175 0.70 0.59 -0.68
N PRO A 176 -0.58 0.95 -0.44
CA PRO A 176 -0.91 2.21 0.23
C PRO A 176 -0.28 2.37 1.62
N TYR A 177 0.06 1.26 2.29
CA TYR A 177 0.65 1.24 3.63
C TYR A 177 2.19 1.23 3.64
N ALA A 178 2.83 1.20 2.48
CA ALA A 178 4.28 1.13 2.36
C ALA A 178 4.87 2.24 1.45
N PRO A 179 4.38 3.50 1.47
CA PRO A 179 4.99 4.56 0.70
C PRO A 179 6.38 4.86 1.25
N LEU A 180 7.35 5.04 0.36
CA LEU A 180 8.69 5.51 0.71
C LEU A 180 8.85 7.00 0.43
N ASP A 181 8.06 7.54 -0.48
CA ASP A 181 7.88 8.96 -0.77
C ASP A 181 6.53 9.20 -1.43
N GLY A 182 6.20 10.46 -1.63
CA GLY A 182 5.01 10.84 -2.39
C GLY A 182 4.76 12.32 -2.40
N ILE A 183 3.73 12.67 -3.15
CA ILE A 183 3.18 14.03 -3.22
C ILE A 183 1.65 13.94 -3.29
N ASN A 184 0.97 14.80 -2.54
CA ASN A 184 -0.49 14.90 -2.58
C ASN A 184 -0.97 16.04 -3.50
N ASP A 185 -2.26 16.13 -3.71
CA ASP A 185 -2.87 17.15 -4.58
C ASP A 185 -2.90 18.55 -3.98
N ALA A 186 -2.56 18.71 -2.67
CA ALA A 186 -2.25 20.02 -2.07
C ALA A 186 -0.80 20.46 -2.35
N GLY A 187 0.03 19.61 -2.96
CA GLY A 187 1.45 19.90 -3.27
C GLY A 187 2.41 19.58 -2.13
N VAL A 188 1.97 18.91 -1.06
CA VAL A 188 2.84 18.46 0.02
C VAL A 188 3.58 17.21 -0.43
N ALA A 189 4.93 17.30 -0.49
CA ALA A 189 5.81 16.19 -0.79
C ALA A 189 6.55 15.73 0.48
N CYS A 190 6.68 14.41 0.65
CA CYS A 190 7.38 13.81 1.79
C CYS A 190 8.13 12.54 1.38
N GLY A 191 9.08 12.10 2.22
CA GLY A 191 9.85 10.88 1.97
C GLY A 191 10.56 10.39 3.22
N ILE A 192 10.79 9.08 3.28
CA ILE A 192 11.56 8.42 4.36
C ILE A 192 13.04 8.41 3.98
N PHE A 193 13.88 8.72 4.96
CA PHE A 193 15.34 8.67 4.84
C PHE A 193 15.90 7.94 6.03
N MET A 194 16.82 7.02 5.81
CA MET A 194 17.52 6.38 6.89
C MET A 194 18.45 7.39 7.57
N SER A 195 18.36 7.50 8.90
CA SER A 195 19.25 8.29 9.72
C SER A 195 20.09 7.37 10.62
N TYR A 196 21.41 7.45 10.51
CA TYR A 196 22.33 6.67 11.32
C TYR A 196 23.03 7.57 12.33
N GLN A 197 23.00 7.19 13.62
CA GLN A 197 23.76 7.85 14.67
C GLN A 197 25.04 7.07 15.01
N GLY A 198 25.99 7.01 14.06
CA GLY A 198 27.25 6.27 14.24
C GLY A 198 27.06 4.75 14.30
N GLU A 199 28.12 4.00 14.05
CA GLU A 199 28.17 2.53 14.13
C GLU A 199 26.98 1.78 13.46
N GLY A 200 26.26 2.39 12.50
CA GLY A 200 25.17 1.77 11.76
C GLY A 200 23.87 1.59 12.55
N LYS A 201 23.71 2.29 13.67
CA LYS A 201 22.45 2.28 14.42
C LYS A 201 21.56 3.43 13.99
N GLY A 202 20.29 3.13 13.74
CA GLY A 202 19.27 4.15 13.51
C GLY A 202 19.05 5.04 14.76
N THR A 203 18.47 6.20 14.55
CA THR A 203 18.03 7.06 15.66
C THR A 203 16.77 6.44 16.27
N PRO A 204 16.75 6.14 17.59
CA PRO A 204 15.51 5.71 18.23
C PRO A 204 14.44 6.78 18.08
N THR A 205 13.28 6.36 17.59
CA THR A 205 12.14 7.25 17.34
C THR A 205 11.00 7.03 18.33
N ASP A 206 10.99 5.87 18.97
CA ASP A 206 10.01 5.54 20.00
C ASP A 206 10.32 6.32 21.28
N THR A 207 9.40 7.21 21.65
CA THR A 207 9.48 8.01 22.87
C THR A 207 8.65 7.43 24.00
N GLN A 208 7.96 6.29 23.78
CA GLN A 208 7.12 5.60 24.74
C GLN A 208 6.13 6.55 25.45
N THR A 209 5.45 7.37 24.68
CA THR A 209 4.41 8.26 25.16
C THR A 209 3.04 7.58 25.16
N ASP A 210 2.00 8.24 25.68
CA ASP A 210 0.62 7.75 25.61
C ASP A 210 -0.06 8.05 24.25
N LYS A 211 0.71 8.52 23.23
CA LYS A 211 0.18 8.78 21.89
C LYS A 211 0.01 7.47 21.12
N PRO A 212 -0.92 7.44 20.15
CA PRO A 212 -1.01 6.31 19.23
C PRO A 212 0.24 6.19 18.36
N ASP A 213 0.60 4.97 17.99
CA ASP A 213 1.84 4.64 17.29
C ASP A 213 1.65 4.56 15.78
N LEU A 214 2.61 5.08 15.04
CA LEU A 214 2.73 4.89 13.59
C LEU A 214 4.12 4.37 13.24
N THR A 215 4.20 3.56 12.19
CA THR A 215 5.48 3.26 11.52
C THR A 215 5.84 4.41 10.57
N SER A 216 7.10 4.49 10.13
CA SER A 216 7.55 5.52 9.17
C SER A 216 6.70 5.55 7.90
N THR A 217 6.32 4.40 7.37
CA THR A 217 5.50 4.33 6.14
C THR A 217 4.06 4.79 6.36
N THR A 218 3.48 4.47 7.51
CA THR A 218 2.11 4.90 7.84
C THR A 218 2.06 6.37 8.24
N LEU A 219 3.13 6.94 8.80
CA LEU A 219 3.26 8.39 8.98
C LEU A 219 3.28 9.12 7.63
N LEU A 220 4.02 8.60 6.64
CA LEU A 220 3.95 9.17 5.28
C LEU A 220 2.54 9.09 4.71
N ARG A 221 1.84 7.98 4.91
CA ARG A 221 0.46 7.84 4.45
C ARG A 221 -0.46 8.86 5.12
N LEU A 222 -0.29 9.11 6.42
CA LEU A 222 -1.02 10.15 7.15
C LEU A 222 -0.81 11.53 6.51
N ILE A 223 0.44 11.90 6.26
CA ILE A 223 0.79 13.20 5.64
C ILE A 223 0.18 13.31 4.25
N LEU A 224 0.31 12.27 3.41
CA LEU A 224 -0.21 12.27 2.05
C LEU A 224 -1.73 12.34 1.99
N ASP A 225 -2.43 11.81 2.99
CA ASP A 225 -3.89 11.79 3.02
C ASP A 225 -4.51 13.08 3.61
N TYR A 226 -3.80 13.76 4.52
CA TYR A 226 -4.46 14.78 5.35
C TYR A 226 -3.74 16.14 5.41
N ALA A 227 -2.49 16.25 4.98
CA ALA A 227 -1.76 17.52 5.10
C ALA A 227 -2.06 18.47 3.94
N ASP A 228 -2.53 19.67 4.24
CA ASP A 228 -2.70 20.77 3.30
C ASP A 228 -1.40 21.59 3.10
N SER A 229 -0.46 21.47 4.05
CA SER A 229 0.79 22.22 4.08
C SER A 229 1.88 21.46 4.85
N VAL A 230 3.11 21.96 4.83
CA VAL A 230 4.21 21.41 5.64
C VAL A 230 3.93 21.61 7.14
N GLU A 231 3.35 22.73 7.50
CA GLU A 231 2.96 23.05 8.88
C GLU A 231 1.90 22.07 9.38
N ASP A 232 0.92 21.73 8.55
CA ASP A 232 -0.09 20.71 8.89
C ASP A 232 0.54 19.31 9.00
N ALA A 233 1.47 18.97 8.12
CA ALA A 233 2.20 17.71 8.19
C ALA A 233 2.95 17.54 9.52
N VAL A 234 3.60 18.61 10.01
CA VAL A 234 4.28 18.63 11.32
C VAL A 234 3.25 18.47 12.44
N ALA A 235 2.14 19.24 12.40
CA ALA A 235 1.10 19.19 13.43
C ALA A 235 0.40 17.82 13.49
N LEU A 236 0.25 17.13 12.34
CA LEU A 236 -0.25 15.77 12.28
C LEU A 236 0.76 14.79 12.89
N ALA A 237 2.05 14.88 12.53
CA ALA A 237 3.10 14.00 13.05
C ALA A 237 3.24 14.12 14.57
N GLU A 238 3.08 15.32 15.14
CA GLU A 238 3.17 15.54 16.60
C GLU A 238 2.05 14.83 17.40
N GLN A 239 1.00 14.33 16.76
CA GLN A 239 -0.10 13.63 17.43
C GLN A 239 0.21 12.14 17.67
N TYR A 240 1.26 11.62 17.10
CA TYR A 240 1.62 10.21 17.10
C TYR A 240 3.05 10.00 17.63
N ASP A 241 3.32 8.81 18.12
CA ASP A 241 4.67 8.30 18.30
C ASP A 241 5.10 7.54 17.05
N LEU A 242 6.36 7.70 16.66
CA LEU A 242 6.94 6.93 15.58
C LEU A 242 7.62 5.71 16.17
N HIS A 243 7.18 4.53 15.75
CA HIS A 243 7.68 3.25 16.24
C HIS A 243 8.17 2.42 15.06
N ASP A 244 9.51 2.29 14.92
CA ASP A 244 10.19 1.53 13.85
C ASP A 244 11.14 0.47 14.45
#